data_9ecc5c50afce827e5a254a520ab11404
#
_entry.id   9ecc5c50afce827e5a254a520ab11404
#
_cell.length_a   1.000
_cell.length_b   1.000
_cell.length_c   1.000
_cell.angle_alpha   90.00
_cell.angle_beta   90.00
_cell.angle_gamma   90.00
#
_symmetry.space_group_name_H-M   'P 1'
#
loop_
_entity.id
_entity.type
_entity.pdbx_description
1 polymer ?
#
loop_
_entity_poly.entity_id
_entity_poly.type
_entity_poly.pdbx_seq_one_letter_code
_entity_poly.pdbx_strand_id
1 'polypeptide(L)'
;LFPERATTEALHTQPDYPYIHKELARPGVNLTLLWTEYCRRCENNGTTPYMYTQFCEKYRQWARITKATMRIQHKPGDAMQVDWAGNTLDIYDPVTGDISKAYLFVAVLPCSCYAYAEACSDMKLENWLLCHTHAYSYFGGVTRLLIPDNLKTGVSKNTRYETVLNRSYQELAEHYDTAIVPARVEHPKDKPLAEGTVKFASTWILAALRDQRFFSIREAQDAVAEKLEELNARPFKKREGCRRSAYLSEEQEFMKPLPTAAYELAVWSPDLTVGHDYLVSDGMNKYSVPFDLIGEKVNLRLT
;
A
#
# COMPACT_ATOMS: atom_id res chain seq x y z
N LEU A 1 53.45 9.97 34.58
CA LEU A 1 52.78 8.81 33.96
C LEU A 1 51.52 8.56 34.75
N PHE A 2 50.36 9.01 34.23
CA PHE A 2 49.07 8.67 34.78
C PHE A 2 48.66 7.31 34.19
N PRO A 3 48.19 6.36 35.00
CA PRO A 3 47.66 5.10 34.47
C PRO A 3 46.45 5.39 33.58
N GLU A 4 46.38 4.75 32.42
CA GLU A 4 45.20 4.80 31.56
C GLU A 4 43.98 4.40 32.39
N ARG A 5 42.97 5.29 32.46
CA ARG A 5 41.67 4.96 33.05
C ARG A 5 41.09 3.80 32.23
N ALA A 6 40.97 2.63 32.86
CA ALA A 6 40.17 1.54 32.31
C ALA A 6 38.81 2.08 31.91
N THR A 7 38.45 1.94 30.66
CA THR A 7 37.13 2.38 30.15
C THR A 7 36.07 1.61 30.92
N THR A 8 35.04 2.31 31.40
CA THR A 8 33.92 1.75 32.19
C THR A 8 33.22 0.57 31.48
N GLU A 9 33.48 0.38 30.22
CA GLU A 9 32.99 -0.75 29.40
C GLU A 9 33.61 -2.12 29.76
N ALA A 10 34.82 -2.13 30.32
CA ALA A 10 35.49 -3.37 30.76
C ALA A 10 34.91 -3.99 32.04
N LEU A 11 34.06 -3.26 32.76
CA LEU A 11 33.51 -3.68 34.07
C LEU A 11 32.13 -4.34 33.98
N HIS A 12 31.40 -4.19 32.86
CA HIS A 12 30.03 -4.67 32.71
C HIS A 12 29.96 -5.78 31.67
N THR A 13 29.12 -6.78 31.92
CA THR A 13 28.83 -7.86 30.96
C THR A 13 27.92 -7.35 29.85
N GLN A 14 28.31 -7.54 28.60
CA GLN A 14 27.50 -7.17 27.44
C GLN A 14 26.22 -8.04 27.39
N PRO A 15 25.04 -7.43 27.17
CA PRO A 15 23.81 -8.18 26.94
C PRO A 15 23.84 -8.93 25.61
N ASP A 16 23.15 -10.07 25.56
CA ASP A 16 22.94 -10.81 24.30
C ASP A 16 21.83 -10.12 23.49
N TYR A 17 22.21 -9.15 22.65
CA TYR A 17 21.27 -8.37 21.85
C TYR A 17 20.47 -9.19 20.83
N PRO A 18 21.05 -10.19 20.13
CA PRO A 18 20.29 -11.11 19.27
C PRO A 18 19.18 -11.83 20.02
N TYR A 19 19.47 -12.37 21.20
CA TYR A 19 18.49 -13.00 22.07
C TYR A 19 17.38 -12.02 22.49
N ILE A 20 17.76 -10.85 23.00
CA ILE A 20 16.81 -9.78 23.39
C ILE A 20 15.88 -9.42 22.24
N HIS A 21 16.42 -9.27 21.04
CA HIS A 21 15.65 -8.91 19.84
C HIS A 21 14.64 -9.99 19.43
N LYS A 22 15.04 -11.25 19.56
CA LYS A 22 14.17 -12.41 19.27
C LYS A 22 13.03 -12.51 20.29
N GLU A 23 13.34 -12.35 21.58
CA GLU A 23 12.35 -12.47 22.64
C GLU A 23 11.33 -11.32 22.65
N LEU A 24 11.74 -10.11 22.28
CA LEU A 24 10.81 -8.96 22.14
C LEU A 24 9.72 -9.16 21.07
N ALA A 25 9.87 -10.13 20.16
CA ALA A 25 8.83 -10.50 19.20
C ALA A 25 7.70 -11.35 19.82
N ARG A 26 7.87 -11.86 21.03
CA ARG A 26 6.86 -12.68 21.72
C ARG A 26 5.83 -11.77 22.42
N PRO A 27 4.54 -12.13 22.38
CA PRO A 27 3.49 -11.39 23.08
C PRO A 27 3.79 -11.25 24.59
N GLY A 28 3.66 -10.02 25.12
CA GLY A 28 3.84 -9.75 26.54
C GLY A 28 5.28 -9.57 27.01
N VAL A 29 6.29 -9.87 26.21
CA VAL A 29 7.70 -9.65 26.52
C VAL A 29 8.08 -8.19 26.29
N ASN A 30 8.73 -7.56 27.27
CA ASN A 30 9.18 -6.18 27.20
C ASN A 30 10.63 -6.04 27.68
N LEU A 31 11.23 -4.87 27.43
CA LEU A 31 12.63 -4.60 27.80
C LEU A 31 12.87 -4.67 29.30
N THR A 32 11.89 -4.35 30.14
CA THR A 32 12.01 -4.41 31.60
C THR A 32 12.16 -5.85 32.07
N LEU A 33 11.35 -6.76 31.54
CA LEU A 33 11.46 -8.19 31.84
C LEU A 33 12.84 -8.75 31.43
N LEU A 34 13.25 -8.48 30.19
CA LEU A 34 14.53 -8.95 29.66
C LEU A 34 15.73 -8.36 30.38
N TRP A 35 15.63 -7.14 30.86
CA TRP A 35 16.66 -6.54 31.72
C TRP A 35 16.73 -7.24 33.09
N THR A 36 15.59 -7.57 33.70
CA THR A 36 15.55 -8.31 34.96
C THR A 36 16.20 -9.70 34.82
N GLU A 37 15.92 -10.40 33.71
CA GLU A 37 16.53 -11.68 33.40
C GLU A 37 18.05 -11.55 33.16
N TYR A 38 18.47 -10.51 32.47
CA TYR A 38 19.87 -10.18 32.27
C TYR A 38 20.59 -9.92 33.61
N CYS A 39 20.01 -9.14 34.54
CA CYS A 39 20.58 -8.88 35.86
C CYS A 39 20.77 -10.18 36.65
N ARG A 40 19.74 -11.05 36.70
CA ARG A 40 19.86 -12.37 37.34
C ARG A 40 20.97 -13.23 36.76
N ARG A 41 21.14 -13.20 35.45
CA ARG A 41 22.23 -13.93 34.76
C ARG A 41 23.59 -13.40 35.15
N CYS A 42 23.73 -12.08 35.24
CA CYS A 42 24.96 -11.44 35.69
C CYS A 42 25.29 -11.80 37.14
N GLU A 43 24.28 -11.76 38.05
CA GLU A 43 24.42 -12.16 39.47
C GLU A 43 24.91 -13.62 39.59
N ASN A 44 24.28 -14.55 38.87
CA ASN A 44 24.69 -15.96 38.86
C ASN A 44 26.10 -16.19 38.35
N ASN A 45 26.59 -15.34 37.47
CA ASN A 45 27.94 -15.41 36.90
C ASN A 45 28.97 -14.53 37.66
N GLY A 46 28.58 -13.84 38.75
CA GLY A 46 29.45 -12.96 39.53
C GLY A 46 29.92 -11.73 38.75
N THR A 47 29.12 -11.23 37.77
CA THR A 47 29.48 -10.11 36.91
C THR A 47 28.54 -8.92 37.13
N THR A 48 28.95 -7.72 36.73
CA THR A 48 28.20 -6.48 36.92
C THR A 48 27.27 -6.19 35.71
N PRO A 49 25.94 -6.06 35.92
CA PRO A 49 25.02 -5.69 34.88
C PRO A 49 25.05 -4.20 34.55
N TYR A 50 24.65 -3.82 33.34
CA TYR A 50 24.31 -2.41 33.03
C TYR A 50 23.02 -1.99 33.71
N MET A 51 22.94 -0.72 34.12
CA MET A 51 21.69 -0.12 34.56
C MET A 51 20.66 -0.11 33.44
N TYR A 52 19.37 -0.12 33.81
CA TYR A 52 18.27 -0.23 32.85
C TYR A 52 18.34 0.78 31.68
N THR A 53 18.66 2.04 31.99
CA THR A 53 18.79 3.08 30.97
C THR A 53 19.91 2.77 29.96
N GLN A 54 21.08 2.36 30.46
CA GLN A 54 22.22 1.98 29.61
C GLN A 54 21.94 0.71 28.79
N PHE A 55 21.29 -0.29 29.41
CA PHE A 55 20.84 -1.50 28.72
C PHE A 55 19.93 -1.17 27.54
N CYS A 56 18.90 -0.32 27.74
CA CYS A 56 17.98 0.13 26.71
C CYS A 56 18.68 0.93 25.60
N GLU A 57 19.62 1.80 25.96
CA GLU A 57 20.37 2.62 25.01
C GLU A 57 21.30 1.77 24.13
N LYS A 58 22.07 0.87 24.74
CA LYS A 58 22.94 -0.06 24.02
C LYS A 58 22.15 -1.01 23.10
N TYR A 59 20.99 -1.50 23.57
CA TYR A 59 20.09 -2.29 22.71
C TYR A 59 19.58 -1.46 21.52
N ARG A 60 19.18 -0.18 21.73
CA ARG A 60 18.75 0.71 20.63
C ARG A 60 19.88 0.95 19.62
N GLN A 61 21.11 1.16 20.10
CA GLN A 61 22.28 1.32 19.23
C GLN A 61 22.51 0.07 18.38
N TRP A 62 22.52 -1.11 19.01
CA TRP A 62 22.66 -2.38 18.31
C TRP A 62 21.52 -2.61 17.32
N ALA A 63 20.27 -2.38 17.72
CA ALA A 63 19.10 -2.54 16.86
C ALA A 63 19.10 -1.56 15.67
N ARG A 64 19.69 -0.36 15.79
CA ARG A 64 19.87 0.56 14.66
C ARG A 64 20.84 0.01 13.62
N ILE A 65 21.92 -0.64 14.06
CA ILE A 65 22.90 -1.26 13.16
C ILE A 65 22.30 -2.49 12.48
N THR A 66 21.57 -3.31 13.23
CA THR A 66 20.96 -4.55 12.72
C THR A 66 19.71 -4.28 11.88
N LYS A 67 19.05 -3.12 12.09
CA LYS A 67 17.98 -2.58 11.24
C LYS A 67 18.51 -1.80 10.02
N ALA A 68 19.75 -2.05 9.59
CA ALA A 68 20.21 -1.59 8.30
C ALA A 68 19.33 -2.24 7.21
N THR A 69 18.18 -1.65 6.95
CA THR A 69 17.32 -2.01 5.83
C THR A 69 18.06 -1.62 4.57
N MET A 70 18.32 -2.61 3.72
CA MET A 70 18.86 -2.37 2.40
C MET A 70 17.91 -1.37 1.69
N ARG A 71 18.43 -0.23 1.30
CA ARG A 71 17.66 0.78 0.60
C ARG A 71 17.33 0.22 -0.78
N ILE A 72 16.09 -0.21 -0.96
CA ILE A 72 15.62 -0.66 -2.27
C ILE A 72 15.62 0.57 -3.17
N GLN A 73 16.45 0.55 -4.21
CA GLN A 73 16.40 1.54 -5.27
C GLN A 73 15.30 1.13 -6.25
N HIS A 74 14.24 1.91 -6.30
CA HIS A 74 13.19 1.72 -7.30
C HIS A 74 13.66 2.23 -8.64
N LYS A 75 13.46 1.44 -9.69
CA LYS A 75 13.76 1.86 -11.06
C LYS A 75 12.66 2.82 -11.53
N PRO A 76 13.01 3.87 -12.28
CA PRO A 76 12.02 4.78 -12.83
C PRO A 76 11.08 4.05 -13.83
N GLY A 77 9.80 4.39 -13.81
CA GLY A 77 8.76 3.79 -14.66
C GLY A 77 8.47 2.31 -14.43
N ASP A 78 9.11 1.68 -13.42
CA ASP A 78 9.01 0.24 -13.23
C ASP A 78 7.71 -0.18 -12.54
N ALA A 79 7.26 0.55 -11.53
CA ALA A 79 6.15 0.13 -10.72
C ALA A 79 5.22 1.27 -10.30
N MET A 80 3.92 0.99 -10.24
CA MET A 80 2.92 1.79 -9.56
C MET A 80 2.36 0.98 -8.38
N GLN A 81 2.39 1.56 -7.20
CA GLN A 81 1.82 0.96 -6.00
C GLN A 81 0.47 1.59 -5.72
N VAL A 82 -0.53 0.76 -5.41
CA VAL A 82 -1.90 1.21 -5.19
C VAL A 82 -2.49 0.57 -3.93
N ASP A 83 -3.30 1.36 -3.24
CA ASP A 83 -4.01 0.90 -2.04
C ASP A 83 -5.24 1.78 -1.77
N TRP A 84 -6.20 1.24 -1.00
CA TRP A 84 -7.21 2.03 -0.33
C TRP A 84 -6.69 2.51 1.02
N ALA A 85 -6.89 3.79 1.32
CA ALA A 85 -6.58 4.30 2.66
C ALA A 85 -7.43 3.60 3.72
N GLY A 86 -6.82 3.30 4.88
CA GLY A 86 -7.53 2.66 5.99
C GLY A 86 -8.60 3.54 6.65
N ASN A 87 -8.45 4.88 6.56
CA ASN A 87 -9.42 5.86 7.07
C ASN A 87 -10.23 6.47 5.92
N THR A 88 -11.43 6.95 6.23
CA THR A 88 -12.39 7.53 5.29
C THR A 88 -12.64 9.01 5.61
N LEU A 89 -13.21 9.75 4.65
CA LEU A 89 -13.80 11.06 4.86
C LEU A 89 -15.30 10.92 5.09
N ASP A 90 -15.87 11.83 5.87
CA ASP A 90 -17.31 11.86 6.15
C ASP A 90 -18.02 12.82 5.19
N ILE A 91 -19.07 12.33 4.55
CA ILE A 91 -19.95 13.11 3.68
C ILE A 91 -21.29 13.26 4.38
N TYR A 92 -21.70 14.49 4.64
CA TYR A 92 -22.91 14.82 5.36
C TYR A 92 -24.04 15.14 4.37
N ASP A 93 -25.18 14.47 4.51
CA ASP A 93 -26.38 14.88 3.80
C ASP A 93 -26.95 16.16 4.46
N PRO A 94 -27.08 17.27 3.71
CA PRO A 94 -27.55 18.54 4.28
C PRO A 94 -29.02 18.54 4.66
N VAL A 95 -29.81 17.58 4.17
CA VAL A 95 -31.28 17.49 4.40
C VAL A 95 -31.59 16.52 5.52
N THR A 96 -31.03 15.30 5.48
CA THR A 96 -31.32 14.24 6.46
C THR A 96 -30.36 14.25 7.64
N GLY A 97 -29.18 14.84 7.49
CA GLY A 97 -28.09 14.77 8.48
C GLY A 97 -27.35 13.43 8.50
N ASP A 98 -27.70 12.51 7.61
CA ASP A 98 -27.03 11.23 7.50
C ASP A 98 -25.56 11.38 7.10
N ILE A 99 -24.73 10.46 7.58
CA ILE A 99 -23.29 10.44 7.27
C ILE A 99 -22.98 9.22 6.42
N SER A 100 -22.51 9.46 5.22
CA SER A 100 -21.92 8.45 4.34
C SER A 100 -20.39 8.56 4.35
N LYS A 101 -19.71 7.52 3.88
CA LYS A 101 -18.23 7.48 3.86
C LYS A 101 -17.71 7.66 2.44
N ALA A 102 -16.66 8.46 2.29
CA ALA A 102 -15.84 8.50 1.09
C ALA A 102 -14.53 7.78 1.36
N TYR A 103 -14.17 6.89 0.46
CA TYR A 103 -12.97 6.05 0.50
C TYR A 103 -11.89 6.69 -0.36
N LEU A 104 -10.66 6.74 0.13
CA LEU A 104 -9.55 7.34 -0.60
C LEU A 104 -8.72 6.25 -1.28
N PHE A 105 -8.73 6.26 -2.62
CA PHE A 105 -7.77 5.52 -3.43
C PHE A 105 -6.46 6.30 -3.52
N VAL A 106 -5.33 5.59 -3.44
CA VAL A 106 -4.00 6.19 -3.56
C VAL A 106 -3.13 5.34 -4.47
N ALA A 107 -2.50 5.99 -5.44
CA ALA A 107 -1.47 5.41 -6.30
C ALA A 107 -0.16 6.20 -6.16
N VAL A 108 0.98 5.51 -6.10
CA VAL A 108 2.29 6.14 -5.96
C VAL A 108 3.30 5.47 -6.87
N LEU A 109 4.12 6.30 -7.52
CA LEU A 109 5.32 5.86 -8.25
C LEU A 109 6.50 5.82 -7.26
N PRO A 110 7.06 4.65 -6.91
CA PRO A 110 8.01 4.52 -5.81
C PRO A 110 9.35 5.24 -6.04
N CYS A 111 9.77 5.45 -7.29
CA CYS A 111 11.03 6.10 -7.62
C CYS A 111 11.00 7.60 -7.26
N SER A 112 10.08 8.37 -7.82
CA SER A 112 9.88 9.81 -7.56
C SER A 112 9.09 10.09 -6.28
N CYS A 113 8.34 9.10 -5.77
CA CYS A 113 7.29 9.25 -4.77
C CYS A 113 6.13 10.13 -5.24
N TYR A 114 5.98 10.34 -6.56
CA TYR A 114 4.87 11.09 -7.13
C TYR A 114 3.58 10.34 -6.93
N ALA A 115 2.56 11.03 -6.40
CA ALA A 115 1.34 10.40 -5.92
C ALA A 115 0.12 10.89 -6.69
N TYR A 116 -0.87 10.02 -6.82
CA TYR A 116 -2.24 10.28 -7.20
C TYR A 116 -3.19 9.85 -6.09
N ALA A 117 -4.29 10.57 -5.89
CA ALA A 117 -5.33 10.19 -4.95
C ALA A 117 -6.70 10.64 -5.43
N GLU A 118 -7.72 9.83 -5.14
CA GLU A 118 -9.10 10.06 -5.55
C GLU A 118 -10.07 9.59 -4.46
N ALA A 119 -11.13 10.38 -4.19
CA ALA A 119 -12.17 10.03 -3.26
C ALA A 119 -13.33 9.32 -3.97
N CYS A 120 -13.73 8.16 -3.48
CA CYS A 120 -14.76 7.30 -4.07
C CYS A 120 -15.89 7.04 -3.07
N SER A 121 -17.11 6.80 -3.58
CA SER A 121 -18.27 6.45 -2.77
C SER A 121 -18.20 5.06 -2.14
N ASP A 122 -17.46 4.15 -2.76
CA ASP A 122 -17.24 2.77 -2.28
C ASP A 122 -15.91 2.19 -2.80
N MET A 123 -15.56 1.01 -2.32
CA MET A 123 -14.36 0.26 -2.73
C MET A 123 -14.68 -0.90 -3.68
N LYS A 124 -15.80 -0.83 -4.42
CA LYS A 124 -16.18 -1.88 -5.36
C LYS A 124 -15.21 -1.96 -6.55
N LEU A 125 -15.32 -3.06 -7.29
CA LEU A 125 -14.44 -3.35 -8.43
C LEU A 125 -14.48 -2.25 -9.48
N GLU A 126 -15.65 -1.68 -9.76
CA GLU A 126 -15.82 -0.62 -10.76
C GLU A 126 -14.98 0.62 -10.39
N ASN A 127 -15.14 1.14 -9.16
CA ASN A 127 -14.35 2.27 -8.68
C ASN A 127 -12.84 1.93 -8.63
N TRP A 128 -12.49 0.69 -8.27
CA TRP A 128 -11.12 0.22 -8.30
C TRP A 128 -10.50 0.32 -9.69
N LEU A 129 -11.18 -0.18 -10.71
CA LEU A 129 -10.71 -0.14 -12.10
C LEU A 129 -10.64 1.30 -12.63
N LEU A 130 -11.67 2.12 -12.37
CA LEU A 130 -11.70 3.53 -12.79
C LEU A 130 -10.56 4.34 -12.17
N CYS A 131 -10.29 4.17 -10.88
CA CYS A 131 -9.19 4.86 -10.20
C CYS A 131 -7.82 4.53 -10.83
N HIS A 132 -7.60 3.30 -11.29
CA HIS A 132 -6.37 2.96 -12.02
C HIS A 132 -6.28 3.70 -13.36
N THR A 133 -7.38 3.75 -14.09
CA THR A 133 -7.46 4.48 -15.37
C THR A 133 -7.16 5.97 -15.17
N HIS A 134 -7.74 6.57 -14.14
CA HIS A 134 -7.50 7.97 -13.79
C HIS A 134 -6.05 8.20 -13.33
N ALA A 135 -5.49 7.27 -12.54
CA ALA A 135 -4.09 7.35 -12.11
C ALA A 135 -3.11 7.31 -13.29
N TYR A 136 -3.29 6.39 -14.24
CA TYR A 136 -2.47 6.34 -15.45
C TYR A 136 -2.60 7.62 -16.30
N SER A 137 -3.82 8.14 -16.44
CA SER A 137 -4.08 9.40 -17.13
C SER A 137 -3.39 10.59 -16.43
N TYR A 138 -3.44 10.64 -15.10
CA TYR A 138 -2.78 11.67 -14.30
C TYR A 138 -1.25 11.62 -14.41
N PHE A 139 -0.68 10.41 -14.38
CA PHE A 139 0.76 10.21 -14.58
C PHE A 139 1.17 10.42 -16.05
N GLY A 140 0.26 10.37 -16.99
CA GLY A 140 0.56 10.52 -18.42
C GLY A 140 1.31 9.33 -19.01
N GLY A 141 1.26 8.16 -18.38
CA GLY A 141 1.94 6.93 -18.82
C GLY A 141 1.63 5.73 -17.95
N VAL A 142 2.16 4.58 -18.36
CA VAL A 142 1.92 3.28 -17.73
C VAL A 142 3.23 2.69 -17.20
N THR A 143 3.19 2.13 -15.99
CA THR A 143 4.33 1.41 -15.40
C THR A 143 4.35 -0.05 -15.87
N ARG A 144 5.54 -0.66 -15.84
CA ARG A 144 5.70 -2.08 -16.17
C ARG A 144 4.98 -3.00 -15.19
N LEU A 145 4.96 -2.63 -13.90
CA LEU A 145 4.35 -3.39 -12.81
C LEU A 145 3.26 -2.56 -12.14
N LEU A 146 2.19 -3.23 -11.77
CA LEU A 146 1.13 -2.74 -10.92
C LEU A 146 1.12 -3.55 -9.62
N ILE A 147 1.35 -2.90 -8.49
CA ILE A 147 1.53 -3.55 -7.19
C ILE A 147 0.40 -3.13 -6.25
N PRO A 148 -0.72 -3.86 -6.23
CA PRO A 148 -1.76 -3.65 -5.23
C PRO A 148 -1.33 -4.20 -3.87
N ASP A 149 -1.66 -3.48 -2.77
CA ASP A 149 -1.54 -4.05 -1.44
C ASP A 149 -2.77 -4.94 -1.21
N ASN A 150 -2.53 -6.20 -1.02
CA ASN A 150 -3.38 -7.36 -0.66
C ASN A 150 -4.91 -7.15 -0.73
N LEU A 151 -5.44 -6.77 -1.89
CA LEU A 151 -6.81 -6.32 -2.07
C LEU A 151 -7.76 -7.46 -2.39
N LYS A 152 -8.74 -7.64 -1.52
CA LYS A 152 -9.86 -8.57 -1.74
C LYS A 152 -10.67 -8.23 -2.99
N THR A 153 -10.70 -6.96 -3.39
CA THR A 153 -11.47 -6.47 -4.54
C THR A 153 -10.85 -6.86 -5.89
N GLY A 154 -9.52 -6.84 -5.98
CA GLY A 154 -8.80 -7.20 -7.23
C GLY A 154 -8.39 -8.67 -7.33
N VAL A 155 -8.60 -9.46 -6.27
CA VAL A 155 -8.15 -10.85 -6.18
C VAL A 155 -9.31 -11.76 -5.82
N SER A 156 -9.62 -12.72 -6.68
CA SER A 156 -10.68 -13.72 -6.45
C SER A 156 -10.26 -14.76 -5.42
N LYS A 157 -8.97 -15.10 -5.36
CA LYS A 157 -8.39 -16.06 -4.40
C LYS A 157 -6.93 -15.72 -4.16
N ASN A 158 -6.56 -15.63 -2.90
CA ASN A 158 -5.17 -15.45 -2.49
C ASN A 158 -4.79 -16.56 -1.52
N THR A 159 -3.94 -17.47 -1.96
CA THR A 159 -3.35 -18.53 -1.14
C THR A 159 -1.84 -18.33 -1.08
N ARG A 160 -1.14 -19.04 -0.18
CA ARG A 160 0.32 -18.95 -0.02
C ARG A 160 1.10 -19.25 -1.30
N TYR A 161 0.49 -19.96 -2.25
CA TYR A 161 1.13 -20.47 -3.48
C TYR A 161 0.52 -19.93 -4.77
N GLU A 162 -0.69 -19.38 -4.73
CA GLU A 162 -1.43 -18.98 -5.92
C GLU A 162 -2.31 -17.76 -5.64
N THR A 163 -2.19 -16.75 -6.51
CA THR A 163 -3.05 -15.58 -6.52
C THR A 163 -3.88 -15.59 -7.80
N VAL A 164 -5.19 -15.73 -7.65
CA VAL A 164 -6.13 -15.68 -8.78
C VAL A 164 -6.70 -14.27 -8.85
N LEU A 165 -6.35 -13.55 -9.90
CA LEU A 165 -6.85 -12.20 -10.15
C LEU A 165 -8.31 -12.26 -10.62
N ASN A 166 -9.06 -11.20 -10.27
CA ASN A 166 -10.37 -10.98 -10.89
C ASN A 166 -10.19 -10.75 -12.41
N ARG A 167 -11.04 -11.34 -13.23
CA ARG A 167 -10.95 -11.29 -14.69
C ARG A 167 -10.96 -9.85 -15.23
N SER A 168 -11.82 -8.99 -14.70
CA SER A 168 -11.88 -7.58 -15.10
C SER A 168 -10.59 -6.82 -14.78
N TYR A 169 -9.93 -7.18 -13.67
CA TYR A 169 -8.65 -6.57 -13.28
C TYR A 169 -7.50 -7.05 -14.18
N GLN A 170 -7.55 -8.33 -14.59
CA GLN A 170 -6.61 -8.87 -15.56
C GLN A 170 -6.78 -8.21 -16.94
N GLU A 171 -8.03 -8.01 -17.40
CA GLU A 171 -8.34 -7.31 -18.66
C GLU A 171 -7.81 -5.86 -18.63
N LEU A 172 -7.93 -5.14 -17.51
CA LEU A 172 -7.32 -3.83 -17.35
C LEU A 172 -5.80 -3.90 -17.49
N ALA A 173 -5.15 -4.88 -16.88
CA ALA A 173 -3.70 -5.04 -16.97
C ALA A 173 -3.24 -5.37 -18.40
N GLU A 174 -3.98 -6.19 -19.13
CA GLU A 174 -3.75 -6.51 -20.53
C GLU A 174 -3.91 -5.26 -21.41
N HIS A 175 -4.97 -4.46 -21.19
CA HIS A 175 -5.21 -3.22 -21.93
C HIS A 175 -4.05 -2.22 -21.79
N TYR A 176 -3.52 -2.07 -20.57
CA TYR A 176 -2.41 -1.16 -20.29
C TYR A 176 -1.02 -1.80 -20.47
N ASP A 177 -0.94 -3.06 -20.89
CA ASP A 177 0.32 -3.81 -21.00
C ASP A 177 1.18 -3.69 -19.71
N THR A 178 0.54 -3.91 -18.55
CA THR A 178 1.17 -3.91 -17.23
C THR A 178 0.99 -5.27 -16.56
N ALA A 179 1.95 -5.67 -15.72
CA ALA A 179 1.86 -6.92 -14.97
C ALA A 179 1.41 -6.64 -13.53
N ILE A 180 0.30 -7.26 -13.11
CA ILE A 180 -0.14 -7.18 -11.71
C ILE A 180 0.69 -8.13 -10.87
N VAL A 181 1.39 -7.58 -9.86
CA VAL A 181 2.19 -8.34 -8.89
C VAL A 181 1.68 -8.01 -7.49
N PRO A 182 0.72 -8.77 -6.97
CA PRO A 182 0.22 -8.54 -5.62
C PRO A 182 1.33 -8.64 -4.57
N ALA A 183 1.30 -7.75 -3.59
CA ALA A 183 2.25 -7.77 -2.50
C ALA A 183 2.16 -9.09 -1.72
N ARG A 184 3.29 -9.74 -1.43
CA ARG A 184 3.35 -11.04 -0.73
C ARG A 184 2.86 -10.91 0.71
N VAL A 185 1.96 -11.81 1.13
CA VAL A 185 1.26 -11.80 2.43
C VAL A 185 2.19 -11.97 3.64
N GLU A 186 3.39 -12.56 3.50
CA GLU A 186 4.21 -12.99 4.65
C GLU A 186 5.66 -12.47 4.68
N HIS A 187 6.03 -11.48 3.88
CA HIS A 187 7.38 -10.91 3.91
C HIS A 187 7.40 -9.40 4.21
N PRO A 188 7.13 -8.99 5.47
CA PRO A 188 7.15 -7.57 5.85
C PRO A 188 8.53 -6.92 5.69
N LYS A 189 9.59 -7.69 5.49
CA LYS A 189 10.96 -7.17 5.30
C LYS A 189 11.24 -6.65 3.88
N ASP A 190 10.43 -7.04 2.89
CA ASP A 190 10.60 -6.61 1.50
C ASP A 190 9.90 -5.26 1.21
N LYS A 191 9.12 -4.75 2.15
CA LYS A 191 8.20 -3.61 1.99
C LYS A 191 8.54 -2.27 2.69
N PRO A 192 9.68 -2.03 3.36
CA PRO A 192 9.78 -0.90 4.30
C PRO A 192 9.62 0.49 3.68
N LEU A 193 9.88 0.67 2.38
CA LEU A 193 9.77 1.97 1.68
C LEU A 193 8.45 2.09 0.89
N ALA A 194 7.98 1.00 0.33
CA ALA A 194 6.81 0.97 -0.53
C ALA A 194 5.51 1.21 0.25
N GLU A 195 5.26 0.43 1.30
CA GLU A 195 4.14 0.64 2.22
C GLU A 195 4.21 2.01 2.90
N GLY A 196 5.43 2.49 3.20
CA GLY A 196 5.65 3.80 3.78
C GLY A 196 5.19 4.94 2.89
N THR A 197 5.31 4.84 1.56
CA THR A 197 5.02 5.95 0.65
C THR A 197 3.53 6.10 0.38
N VAL A 198 2.82 5.02 0.09
CA VAL A 198 1.35 5.03 -0.08
C VAL A 198 0.68 5.40 1.24
N LYS A 199 1.07 4.77 2.33
CA LYS A 199 0.56 5.08 3.68
C LYS A 199 0.87 6.52 4.09
N PHE A 200 2.04 7.06 3.73
CA PHE A 200 2.38 8.45 4.00
C PHE A 200 1.47 9.39 3.21
N ALA A 201 1.25 9.16 1.91
CA ALA A 201 0.39 10.00 1.08
C ALA A 201 -1.05 10.01 1.59
N SER A 202 -1.63 8.82 1.83
CA SER A 202 -2.99 8.68 2.36
C SER A 202 -3.16 9.34 3.73
N THR A 203 -2.24 9.08 4.67
CA THR A 203 -2.28 9.66 6.02
C THR A 203 -2.14 11.17 5.98
N TRP A 204 -1.26 11.70 5.12
CA TRP A 204 -1.04 13.15 5.03
C TRP A 204 -2.27 13.87 4.47
N ILE A 205 -2.88 13.36 3.38
CA ILE A 205 -4.09 13.93 2.78
C ILE A 205 -5.25 13.91 3.78
N LEU A 206 -5.54 12.74 4.37
CA LEU A 206 -6.64 12.59 5.33
C LEU A 206 -6.44 13.43 6.59
N ALA A 207 -5.21 13.53 7.10
CA ALA A 207 -4.91 14.38 8.25
C ALA A 207 -5.08 15.87 7.95
N ALA A 208 -4.75 16.32 6.73
CA ALA A 208 -4.95 17.70 6.30
C ALA A 208 -6.45 18.05 6.18
N LEU A 209 -7.29 17.08 5.87
CA LEU A 209 -8.75 17.26 5.67
C LEU A 209 -9.60 16.93 6.91
N ARG A 210 -9.00 16.50 8.03
CA ARG A 210 -9.69 15.96 9.23
C ARG A 210 -10.75 16.89 9.85
N ASP A 211 -10.58 18.20 9.73
CA ASP A 211 -11.47 19.21 10.31
C ASP A 211 -12.45 19.79 9.28
N GLN A 212 -12.41 19.32 8.03
CA GLN A 212 -13.32 19.76 6.97
C GLN A 212 -14.57 18.91 6.93
N ARG A 213 -15.69 19.54 6.59
CA ARG A 213 -16.98 18.88 6.36
C ARG A 213 -17.33 18.94 4.89
N PHE A 214 -17.74 17.83 4.34
CA PHE A 214 -18.13 17.70 2.94
C PHE A 214 -19.60 17.34 2.84
N PHE A 215 -20.28 17.92 1.87
CA PHE A 215 -21.69 17.66 1.59
C PHE A 215 -21.91 16.89 0.29
N SER A 216 -20.84 16.62 -0.43
CA SER A 216 -20.86 15.77 -1.62
C SER A 216 -19.50 15.08 -1.82
N ILE A 217 -19.53 13.97 -2.57
CA ILE A 217 -18.28 13.27 -2.98
C ILE A 217 -17.42 14.18 -3.85
N ARG A 218 -18.03 15.07 -4.63
CA ARG A 218 -17.32 16.02 -5.48
C ARG A 218 -16.53 17.04 -4.66
N GLU A 219 -17.13 17.62 -3.62
CA GLU A 219 -16.41 18.53 -2.71
C GLU A 219 -15.22 17.84 -2.05
N ALA A 220 -15.42 16.59 -1.59
CA ALA A 220 -14.33 15.79 -1.03
C ALA A 220 -13.23 15.52 -2.05
N GLN A 221 -13.58 15.22 -3.30
CA GLN A 221 -12.64 14.99 -4.40
C GLN A 221 -11.86 16.26 -4.74
N ASP A 222 -12.51 17.42 -4.83
CA ASP A 222 -11.84 18.70 -5.10
C ASP A 222 -10.82 19.03 -3.98
N ALA A 223 -11.20 18.82 -2.71
CA ALA A 223 -10.32 19.01 -1.56
C ALA A 223 -9.14 18.01 -1.54
N VAL A 224 -9.38 16.75 -1.89
CA VAL A 224 -8.34 15.74 -2.05
C VAL A 224 -7.35 16.15 -3.15
N ALA A 225 -7.85 16.62 -4.30
CA ALA A 225 -7.02 17.06 -5.41
C ALA A 225 -6.13 18.26 -5.01
N GLU A 226 -6.67 19.24 -4.26
CA GLU A 226 -5.88 20.36 -3.73
C GLU A 226 -4.76 19.87 -2.82
N LYS A 227 -5.05 18.99 -1.86
CA LYS A 227 -4.05 18.46 -0.93
C LYS A 227 -3.04 17.53 -1.60
N LEU A 228 -3.43 16.82 -2.64
CA LEU A 228 -2.54 16.04 -3.49
C LEU A 228 -1.51 16.94 -4.19
N GLU A 229 -1.94 18.07 -4.76
CA GLU A 229 -1.06 19.04 -5.39
C GLU A 229 -0.06 19.66 -4.39
N GLU A 230 -0.53 20.02 -3.18
CA GLU A 230 0.35 20.47 -2.11
C GLU A 230 1.38 19.40 -1.73
N LEU A 231 0.96 18.14 -1.61
CA LEU A 231 1.84 17.01 -1.31
C LEU A 231 2.92 16.84 -2.38
N ASN A 232 2.52 16.87 -3.65
CA ASN A 232 3.42 16.65 -4.78
C ASN A 232 4.39 17.82 -5.00
N ALA A 233 4.00 19.04 -4.64
CA ALA A 233 4.84 20.24 -4.71
C ALA A 233 5.74 20.43 -3.46
N ARG A 234 5.48 19.70 -2.37
CA ARG A 234 6.21 19.85 -1.12
C ARG A 234 7.68 19.46 -1.27
N PRO A 235 8.64 20.31 -0.84
CA PRO A 235 10.06 20.00 -0.89
C PRO A 235 10.41 18.73 -0.09
N PHE A 236 11.35 17.96 -0.61
CA PHE A 236 11.90 16.82 0.13
C PHE A 236 12.74 17.29 1.32
N LYS A 237 12.77 16.49 2.40
CA LYS A 237 13.57 16.80 3.59
C LYS A 237 15.07 16.50 3.41
N LYS A 238 15.43 15.53 2.53
CA LYS A 238 16.77 14.94 2.45
C LYS A 238 17.40 15.00 1.06
N ARG A 239 16.71 15.55 0.06
CA ARG A 239 17.20 15.79 -1.31
C ARG A 239 16.58 17.08 -1.85
N GLU A 240 17.16 17.64 -2.87
CA GLU A 240 16.61 18.79 -3.58
C GLU A 240 15.34 18.42 -4.36
N GLY A 241 14.51 19.43 -4.64
CA GLY A 241 13.29 19.29 -5.40
C GLY A 241 12.09 18.77 -4.58
N CYS A 242 11.06 18.38 -5.30
CA CYS A 242 9.80 17.85 -4.79
C CYS A 242 9.41 16.59 -5.60
N ARG A 243 8.29 15.95 -5.23
CA ARG A 243 7.82 14.75 -5.93
C ARG A 243 7.55 14.99 -7.40
N ARG A 244 6.89 16.12 -7.73
CA ARG A 244 6.61 16.50 -9.10
C ARG A 244 7.90 16.73 -9.90
N SER A 245 8.87 17.47 -9.36
CA SER A 245 10.12 17.71 -10.08
C SER A 245 10.92 16.43 -10.29
N ALA A 246 10.96 15.54 -9.30
CA ALA A 246 11.60 14.24 -9.41
C ALA A 246 10.92 13.36 -10.47
N TYR A 247 9.58 13.37 -10.51
CA TYR A 247 8.83 12.64 -11.55
C TYR A 247 9.20 13.16 -12.95
N LEU A 248 9.15 14.45 -13.17
CA LEU A 248 9.42 15.06 -14.48
C LEU A 248 10.87 14.85 -14.95
N SER A 249 11.84 14.86 -14.03
CA SER A 249 13.27 14.78 -14.39
C SER A 249 13.82 13.35 -14.37
N GLU A 250 13.24 12.44 -13.59
CA GLU A 250 13.86 11.13 -13.33
C GLU A 250 13.00 9.95 -13.79
N GLU A 251 11.65 10.09 -13.92
CA GLU A 251 10.77 8.95 -14.08
C GLU A 251 9.86 9.00 -15.31
N GLN A 252 9.38 10.18 -15.70
CA GLN A 252 8.39 10.35 -16.78
C GLN A 252 8.80 9.71 -18.11
N GLU A 253 10.05 9.90 -18.53
CA GLU A 253 10.57 9.37 -19.80
C GLU A 253 10.65 7.83 -19.86
N PHE A 254 10.65 7.17 -18.68
CA PHE A 254 10.70 5.71 -18.57
C PHE A 254 9.32 5.05 -18.50
N MET A 255 8.26 5.86 -18.45
CA MET A 255 6.90 5.33 -18.47
C MET A 255 6.53 4.90 -19.89
N LYS A 256 5.78 3.80 -20.00
CA LYS A 256 5.20 3.39 -21.30
C LYS A 256 4.13 4.42 -21.71
N PRO A 257 3.93 4.66 -23.03
CA PRO A 257 2.87 5.54 -23.49
C PRO A 257 1.49 4.98 -23.12
N LEU A 258 0.52 5.86 -22.91
CA LEU A 258 -0.88 5.46 -22.74
C LEU A 258 -1.40 4.78 -24.01
N PRO A 259 -2.27 3.76 -23.89
CA PRO A 259 -2.98 3.19 -25.02
C PRO A 259 -3.77 4.28 -25.78
N THR A 260 -3.84 4.14 -27.11
CA THR A 260 -4.61 5.07 -27.97
C THR A 260 -6.10 4.98 -27.72
N ALA A 261 -6.62 3.77 -27.45
CA ALA A 261 -8.00 3.56 -27.08
C ALA A 261 -8.19 3.74 -25.58
N ALA A 262 -9.26 4.42 -25.16
CA ALA A 262 -9.63 4.48 -23.76
C ALA A 262 -10.00 3.08 -23.25
N TYR A 263 -9.67 2.79 -21.98
CA TYR A 263 -10.13 1.57 -21.34
C TYR A 263 -11.64 1.60 -21.15
N GLU A 264 -12.31 0.59 -21.68
CA GLU A 264 -13.74 0.41 -21.53
C GLU A 264 -14.01 -0.49 -20.33
N LEU A 265 -14.58 0.09 -19.28
CA LEU A 265 -14.91 -0.65 -18.06
C LEU A 265 -15.86 -1.80 -18.39
N ALA A 266 -15.46 -3.01 -18.03
CA ALA A 266 -16.26 -4.20 -18.22
C ALA A 266 -16.39 -5.00 -16.92
N VAL A 267 -17.60 -5.46 -16.67
CA VAL A 267 -17.91 -6.39 -15.59
C VAL A 267 -18.19 -7.77 -16.17
N TRP A 268 -17.50 -8.78 -15.64
CA TRP A 268 -17.67 -10.15 -16.07
C TRP A 268 -18.57 -10.94 -15.12
N SER A 269 -19.58 -11.59 -15.69
CA SER A 269 -20.39 -12.60 -14.99
C SER A 269 -20.04 -13.99 -15.56
N PRO A 270 -19.20 -14.78 -14.86
CA PRO A 270 -18.74 -16.07 -15.35
C PRO A 270 -19.77 -17.19 -15.13
N ASP A 271 -19.61 -18.28 -15.88
CA ASP A 271 -20.32 -19.56 -15.69
C ASP A 271 -21.85 -19.47 -15.72
N LEU A 272 -22.42 -18.54 -16.49
CA LEU A 272 -23.87 -18.44 -16.68
C LEU A 272 -24.35 -19.55 -17.60
N THR A 273 -25.34 -20.32 -17.17
CA THR A 273 -25.95 -21.38 -18.02
C THR A 273 -26.96 -20.77 -18.95
N VAL A 274 -26.84 -21.09 -20.23
CA VAL A 274 -27.81 -20.66 -21.27
C VAL A 274 -29.12 -21.44 -21.11
N GLY A 275 -30.20 -20.69 -20.93
CA GLY A 275 -31.53 -21.29 -20.83
C GLY A 275 -32.05 -21.92 -22.11
N HIS A 276 -33.10 -22.76 -22.03
CA HIS A 276 -33.78 -23.32 -23.19
C HIS A 276 -34.42 -22.26 -24.09
N ASP A 277 -34.59 -21.05 -23.56
CA ASP A 277 -35.08 -19.87 -24.26
C ASP A 277 -33.95 -19.09 -24.96
N TYR A 278 -32.72 -19.71 -25.08
CA TYR A 278 -31.50 -19.10 -25.61
C TYR A 278 -31.15 -17.73 -24.99
N LEU A 279 -31.53 -17.54 -23.74
CA LEU A 279 -31.22 -16.33 -22.96
C LEU A 279 -30.25 -16.65 -21.83
N VAL A 280 -29.40 -15.67 -21.57
CA VAL A 280 -28.54 -15.62 -20.36
C VAL A 280 -28.89 -14.37 -19.57
N SER A 281 -28.90 -14.46 -18.24
CA SER A 281 -29.27 -13.33 -17.37
C SER A 281 -28.11 -12.95 -16.44
N ASP A 282 -27.91 -11.62 -16.28
CA ASP A 282 -27.06 -11.05 -15.23
C ASP A 282 -27.79 -10.84 -13.88
N GLY A 283 -29.05 -11.26 -13.80
CA GLY A 283 -29.94 -11.04 -12.65
C GLY A 283 -30.87 -9.85 -12.82
N MET A 284 -30.54 -8.89 -13.66
CA MET A 284 -31.41 -7.74 -13.99
C MET A 284 -31.93 -7.78 -15.44
N ASN A 285 -31.04 -8.09 -16.36
CA ASN A 285 -31.34 -8.13 -17.80
C ASN A 285 -31.16 -9.55 -18.37
N LYS A 286 -31.78 -9.77 -19.53
CA LYS A 286 -31.61 -11.01 -20.30
C LYS A 286 -31.01 -10.67 -21.68
N TYR A 287 -30.05 -11.48 -22.10
CA TYR A 287 -29.31 -11.30 -23.35
C TYR A 287 -29.48 -12.57 -24.21
N SER A 288 -29.82 -12.39 -25.46
CA SER A 288 -29.91 -13.51 -26.39
C SER A 288 -28.53 -14.00 -26.83
N VAL A 289 -28.38 -15.30 -26.91
CA VAL A 289 -27.16 -15.97 -27.38
C VAL A 289 -27.53 -16.94 -28.53
N PRO A 290 -26.57 -17.40 -29.34
CA PRO A 290 -26.82 -18.42 -30.33
C PRO A 290 -27.49 -19.68 -29.73
N PHE A 291 -28.47 -20.26 -30.43
CA PHE A 291 -29.28 -21.37 -29.92
C PHE A 291 -28.46 -22.66 -29.70
N ASP A 292 -27.35 -22.81 -30.42
CA ASP A 292 -26.43 -23.95 -30.29
C ASP A 292 -25.67 -23.96 -28.96
N LEU A 293 -25.73 -22.86 -28.18
CA LEU A 293 -25.17 -22.78 -26.84
C LEU A 293 -26.15 -23.14 -25.71
N ILE A 294 -27.39 -23.59 -26.05
CA ILE A 294 -28.37 -24.01 -25.04
C ILE A 294 -27.77 -25.10 -24.12
N GLY A 295 -27.84 -24.89 -22.81
CA GLY A 295 -27.28 -25.78 -21.82
C GLY A 295 -25.78 -25.62 -21.55
N GLU A 296 -25.08 -24.87 -22.40
CA GLU A 296 -23.67 -24.56 -22.19
C GLU A 296 -23.46 -23.43 -21.16
N LYS A 297 -22.25 -23.38 -20.62
CA LYS A 297 -21.83 -22.29 -19.74
C LYS A 297 -21.10 -21.23 -20.53
N VAL A 298 -21.57 -20.01 -20.41
CA VAL A 298 -20.99 -18.84 -21.09
C VAL A 298 -20.55 -17.79 -20.09
N ASN A 299 -19.61 -16.95 -20.50
CA ASN A 299 -19.19 -15.78 -19.73
C ASN A 299 -19.81 -14.53 -20.36
N LEU A 300 -20.51 -13.75 -19.58
CA LEU A 300 -21.11 -12.49 -20.00
C LEU A 300 -20.18 -11.33 -19.67
N ARG A 301 -19.82 -10.51 -20.67
CA ARG A 301 -19.06 -9.28 -20.53
C ARG A 301 -19.99 -8.11 -20.74
N LEU A 302 -20.18 -7.28 -19.71
CA LEU A 302 -20.99 -6.07 -19.74
C LEU A 302 -20.10 -4.84 -19.78
N THR A 303 -20.36 -3.92 -20.68
CA THR A 303 -19.67 -2.63 -20.84
C THR A 303 -20.65 -1.47 -20.68
#